data_ddf5cd04efaf5e8f203cfdfe0cd7429a
#
_entry.id   ddf5cd04efaf5e8f203cfdfe0cd7429a
#
_cell.length_a   1.000
_cell.length_b   1.000
_cell.length_c   1.000
_cell.angle_alpha   90.00
_cell.angle_beta   90.00
_cell.angle_gamma   90.00
#
_symmetry.space_group_name_H-M   'P 1'
#
loop_
_entity.id
_entity.type
_entity.pdbx_description
1 polymer ?
#
loop_
_entity_poly.entity_id
_entity_poly.type
_entity_poly.pdbx_seq_one_letter_code
_entity_poly.pdbx_strand_id
1 'polypeptide(L)'
;MGWKESKQAFQYALPYEQVFQAAMAAVPMVPKAVLTSADVNARFITFDTPTSFTSYGENIVVGFIPYETGVIVEVTCATKGMPNLM
;
A
#
# COMPACT_ATOMS: atom_id res chain seq x y z
N MET A 1 -8.63 14.25 -15.67
CA MET A 1 -8.31 13.52 -14.69
C MET A 1 -7.38 12.50 -15.05
N GLY A 2 -6.33 12.38 -14.66
CA GLY A 2 -5.36 11.45 -15.05
C GLY A 2 -5.05 10.39 -14.04
N TRP A 3 -5.85 10.30 -13.01
CA TRP A 3 -5.58 9.35 -11.98
C TRP A 3 -6.22 8.06 -12.23
N LYS A 4 -5.54 7.00 -11.92
CA LYS A 4 -6.18 5.71 -11.81
C LYS A 4 -5.90 5.22 -10.44
N GLU A 5 -6.92 4.84 -9.76
CA GLU A 5 -6.80 4.37 -8.41
C GLU A 5 -7.57 3.08 -8.27
N SER A 6 -6.96 2.10 -7.65
CA SER A 6 -7.66 0.86 -7.35
C SER A 6 -7.49 0.56 -5.87
N LYS A 7 -8.51 -0.01 -5.28
CA LYS A 7 -8.51 -0.33 -3.88
C LYS A 7 -9.02 -1.75 -3.71
N GLN A 8 -8.32 -2.50 -2.87
CA GLN A 8 -8.73 -3.85 -2.54
C GLN A 8 -8.66 -4.01 -1.04
N ALA A 9 -9.52 -4.85 -0.52
CA ALA A 9 -9.54 -5.12 0.91
C ALA A 9 -9.44 -6.60 1.15
N PHE A 10 -8.65 -6.98 2.14
CA PHE A 10 -8.46 -8.37 2.51
C PHE A 10 -8.72 -8.51 3.99
N GLN A 11 -9.30 -9.62 4.39
CA GLN A 11 -9.65 -9.84 5.78
C GLN A 11 -8.86 -11.00 6.32
N TYR A 12 -8.22 -10.79 7.45
CA TYR A 12 -7.40 -11.82 8.07
C TYR A 12 -7.81 -12.02 9.52
N ALA A 13 -7.95 -13.26 9.92
CA ALA A 13 -8.28 -13.60 11.30
C ALA A 13 -7.00 -13.76 12.10
N LEU A 14 -6.20 -12.71 12.16
CA LEU A 14 -4.92 -12.71 12.83
C LEU A 14 -4.75 -11.40 13.59
N PRO A 15 -3.91 -11.38 14.61
CA PRO A 15 -3.67 -10.13 15.34
C PRO A 15 -3.06 -9.06 14.43
N TYR A 16 -3.45 -7.83 14.70
CA TYR A 16 -2.97 -6.72 13.89
C TYR A 16 -1.45 -6.68 13.77
N GLU A 17 -0.76 -6.84 14.89
CA GLU A 17 0.69 -6.73 14.87
C GLU A 17 1.33 -7.78 13.99
N GLN A 18 0.78 -8.96 13.98
CA GLN A 18 1.31 -10.02 13.14
C GLN A 18 1.08 -9.70 11.67
N VAL A 19 -0.08 -9.16 11.33
CA VAL A 19 -0.39 -8.79 9.96
C VAL A 19 0.49 -7.63 9.52
N PHE A 20 0.69 -6.66 10.40
CA PHE A 20 1.54 -5.51 10.07
C PHE A 20 2.97 -5.96 9.80
N GLN A 21 3.50 -6.83 10.64
CA GLN A 21 4.86 -7.32 10.45
C GLN A 21 4.99 -8.10 9.16
N ALA A 22 4.00 -8.91 8.84
CA ALA A 22 4.02 -9.66 7.59
C ALA A 22 4.01 -8.71 6.39
N ALA A 23 3.23 -7.64 6.48
CA ALA A 23 3.18 -6.66 5.41
C ALA A 23 4.51 -5.93 5.26
N MET A 24 5.13 -5.57 6.39
CA MET A 24 6.43 -4.93 6.33
C MET A 24 7.46 -5.85 5.69
N ALA A 25 7.39 -7.13 5.97
CA ALA A 25 8.32 -8.08 5.39
C ALA A 25 8.07 -8.29 3.91
N ALA A 26 6.85 -8.03 3.46
CA ALA A 26 6.51 -8.22 2.06
C ALA A 26 6.96 -7.07 1.17
N VAL A 27 7.10 -5.87 1.72
CA VAL A 27 7.48 -4.71 0.92
C VAL A 27 8.78 -4.92 0.14
N PRO A 28 9.84 -5.44 0.77
CA PRO A 28 11.08 -5.66 0.01
C PRO A 28 10.95 -6.70 -1.08
N MET A 29 9.89 -7.50 -1.05
CA MET A 29 9.68 -8.49 -2.07
C MET A 29 9.07 -7.92 -3.33
N VAL A 30 8.55 -6.71 -3.26
CA VAL A 30 8.03 -6.04 -4.43
C VAL A 30 9.23 -5.44 -5.15
N PRO A 31 9.43 -5.78 -6.43
CA PRO A 31 10.63 -5.33 -7.11
C PRO A 31 10.77 -3.82 -7.10
N LYS A 32 11.91 -3.37 -6.62
CA LYS A 32 12.27 -1.95 -6.61
C LYS A 32 11.33 -1.05 -5.82
N ALA A 33 10.57 -1.63 -4.90
CA ALA A 33 9.70 -0.81 -4.06
C ALA A 33 10.55 0.00 -3.09
N VAL A 34 10.14 1.21 -2.84
CA VAL A 34 10.82 2.09 -1.90
C VAL A 34 9.85 2.45 -0.79
N LEU A 35 10.15 2.01 0.41
CA LEU A 35 9.30 2.32 1.56
C LEU A 35 9.40 3.80 1.84
N THR A 36 8.27 4.49 1.85
CA THR A 36 8.26 5.92 2.10
C THR A 36 7.82 6.25 3.51
N SER A 37 6.96 5.44 4.10
CA SER A 37 6.53 5.69 5.47
C SER A 37 5.87 4.45 6.03
N ALA A 38 5.97 4.26 7.31
CA ALA A 38 5.28 3.18 7.99
C ALA A 38 5.11 3.57 9.44
N ASP A 39 3.94 3.36 9.98
CA ASP A 39 3.68 3.74 11.36
C ASP A 39 2.73 2.72 11.97
N VAL A 40 3.24 1.94 12.91
CA VAL A 40 2.45 0.89 13.51
C VAL A 40 1.31 1.47 14.34
N ASN A 41 1.50 2.64 14.90
CA ASN A 41 0.44 3.25 15.70
C ASN A 41 -0.63 3.89 14.83
N ALA A 42 -0.25 4.44 13.71
CA ALA A 42 -1.21 5.01 12.77
C ALA A 42 -1.77 3.96 11.83
N ARG A 43 -1.19 2.76 11.86
CA ARG A 43 -1.71 1.60 11.14
C ARG A 43 -1.69 1.77 9.64
N PHE A 44 -0.55 2.19 9.12
CA PHE A 44 -0.42 2.26 7.68
C PHE A 44 1.03 2.00 7.25
N ILE A 45 1.18 1.63 5.99
CA ILE A 45 2.47 1.50 5.36
C ILE A 45 2.30 2.13 3.98
N THR A 46 3.26 2.94 3.56
CA THR A 46 3.22 3.48 2.21
C THR A 46 4.54 3.19 1.53
N PHE A 47 4.47 2.88 0.26
CA PHE A 47 5.67 2.69 -0.51
C PHE A 47 5.40 3.05 -1.97
N ASP A 48 6.47 3.31 -2.70
CA ASP A 48 6.38 3.68 -4.09
C ASP A 48 7.02 2.62 -4.94
N THR A 49 6.53 2.48 -6.15
CA THR A 49 7.18 1.65 -7.14
C THR A 49 7.73 2.55 -8.23
N PRO A 50 8.75 2.11 -8.93
CA PRO A 50 9.42 3.01 -9.86
C PRO A 50 8.63 3.20 -11.14
N THR A 51 9.00 4.22 -11.87
CA THR A 51 8.45 4.46 -13.18
C THR A 51 8.82 3.32 -14.10
N SER A 52 7.90 2.95 -14.95
CA SER A 52 8.15 1.93 -15.95
C SER A 52 7.81 2.48 -17.30
N PHE A 53 7.86 1.64 -18.32
CA PHE A 53 7.52 2.07 -19.66
C PHE A 53 6.16 2.67 -19.73
N THR A 54 5.23 2.12 -18.99
CA THR A 54 3.83 2.46 -19.19
C THR A 54 3.27 3.29 -18.07
N SER A 55 4.05 3.61 -17.07
CA SER A 55 3.52 4.41 -15.98
C SER A 55 4.65 5.21 -15.35
N TYR A 56 4.26 6.19 -14.58
CA TYR A 56 5.20 7.03 -13.87
C TYR A 56 5.43 6.54 -12.46
N GLY A 57 5.10 5.31 -12.23
CA GLY A 57 5.21 4.71 -10.91
C GLY A 57 3.89 4.72 -10.19
N GLU A 58 3.87 4.10 -9.05
CA GLU A 58 2.66 4.01 -8.25
C GLU A 58 2.96 4.31 -6.81
N ASN A 59 2.00 4.93 -6.18
CA ASN A 59 2.03 5.13 -4.74
C ASN A 59 1.07 4.13 -4.14
N ILE A 60 1.55 3.29 -3.24
CA ILE A 60 0.75 2.25 -2.65
C ILE A 60 0.60 2.53 -1.18
N VAL A 61 -0.63 2.56 -0.72
CA VAL A 61 -0.95 2.80 0.68
C VAL A 61 -1.63 1.56 1.22
N VAL A 62 -1.11 1.02 2.30
CA VAL A 62 -1.70 -0.14 2.95
C VAL A 62 -2.21 0.33 4.30
N GLY A 63 -3.50 0.27 4.48
CA GLY A 63 -4.11 0.64 5.75
C GLY A 63 -4.60 -0.59 6.48
N PHE A 64 -4.59 -0.55 7.80
CA PHE A 64 -4.97 -1.69 8.61
C PHE A 64 -6.10 -1.27 9.54
N ILE A 65 -7.18 -2.02 9.52
CA ILE A 65 -8.35 -1.74 10.35
C ILE A 65 -8.59 -2.94 11.24
N PRO A 66 -8.14 -2.90 12.49
CA PRO A 66 -8.37 -4.02 13.40
C PRO A 66 -9.85 -4.11 13.78
N TYR A 67 -10.31 -5.33 13.97
CA TYR A 67 -11.64 -5.55 14.49
C TYR A 67 -11.57 -6.73 15.46
N GLU A 68 -12.69 -7.12 16.01
CA GLU A 68 -12.71 -8.06 17.11
C GLU A 68 -11.88 -9.30 16.89
N THR A 69 -11.96 -9.90 15.74
CA THR A 69 -11.33 -11.19 15.49
C THR A 69 -10.23 -11.13 14.45
N GLY A 70 -9.82 -9.95 14.05
CA GLY A 70 -8.77 -9.88 13.03
C GLY A 70 -8.50 -8.47 12.54
N VAL A 71 -8.08 -8.40 11.30
CA VAL A 71 -7.67 -7.15 10.67
C VAL A 71 -8.16 -7.11 9.24
N ILE A 72 -8.66 -5.97 8.83
CA ILE A 72 -8.95 -5.75 7.43
C ILE A 72 -7.78 -4.93 6.87
N VAL A 73 -7.17 -5.41 5.81
CA VAL A 73 -6.05 -4.73 5.17
C VAL A 73 -6.57 -4.12 3.88
N GLU A 74 -6.47 -2.81 3.77
CA GLU A 74 -6.90 -2.11 2.58
C GLU A 74 -5.69 -1.65 1.80
N VAL A 75 -5.59 -2.07 0.56
CA VAL A 75 -4.48 -1.69 -0.29
C VAL A 75 -5.00 -0.77 -1.37
N THR A 76 -4.47 0.44 -1.40
CA THR A 76 -4.85 1.43 -2.40
C THR A 76 -3.65 1.71 -3.27
N CYS A 77 -3.81 1.51 -4.55
CA CYS A 77 -2.76 1.78 -5.51
C CYS A 77 -3.19 2.98 -6.35
N ALA A 78 -2.39 3.99 -6.36
CA ALA A 78 -2.68 5.17 -7.18
C ALA A 78 -1.52 5.35 -8.14
N THR A 79 -1.81 5.34 -9.42
CA THR A 79 -0.81 5.61 -10.41
C THR A 79 -0.44 7.08 -10.27
N LYS A 80 0.85 7.35 -10.14
CA LYS A 80 1.28 8.71 -10.16
C LYS A 80 1.05 9.16 -11.55
N GLY A 81 0.12 9.90 -11.74
CA GLY A 81 -0.26 10.28 -13.03
C GLY A 81 0.81 11.00 -13.73
N MET A 82 0.76 11.03 -15.02
CA MET A 82 1.42 11.96 -15.71
C MET A 82 1.09 13.25 -15.19
N PRO A 83 2.02 14.08 -15.10
CA PRO A 83 1.71 15.42 -14.72
C PRO A 83 0.63 15.86 -15.64
N ASN A 84 -0.30 16.47 -15.07
CA ASN A 84 -1.34 16.85 -15.87
C ASN A 84 -0.88 17.85 -16.78
N LEU A 85 -0.73 17.53 -17.96
CA LEU A 85 -0.21 18.39 -18.83
C LEU A 85 -1.12 19.26 -19.42
N MET A 86 -2.00 19.62 -18.85
CA MET A 86 -2.95 20.40 -19.40
C MET A 86 -2.68 21.65 -19.56
#